data_d7df89833e459813f384301df8d7284a
#
_entry.id   d7df89833e459813f384301df8d7284a
#
_cell.length_a   1.000
_cell.length_b   1.000
_cell.length_c   1.000
_cell.angle_alpha   90.00
_cell.angle_beta   90.00
_cell.angle_gamma   90.00
#
_symmetry.space_group_name_H-M   'P 1'
#
loop_
_entity.id
_entity.type
_entity.pdbx_description
1 polymer ?
#
loop_
_entity_poly.entity_id
_entity_poly.type
_entity_poly.pdbx_seq_one_letter_code
_entity_poly.pdbx_strand_id
1 'polypeptide(L)'
;MRGYISDNGIYTYHGIPYAKAEERFVTATEPDSWDGVLDTTEWGPISPQGAILGGSANEEDNGDNNCQNLNLWTPALDDGKRPVMVWLHGGGFSSGSANGGNTDGTNLALNQDVVVIGVNHRLNVYGYLDLTEYGEKYEHSDNAGLTDIVASLDWIKENVAAFGGDPENITVFGQSGGGAKVLSLMTSPYAEGKFQKGIVQSGATETLGVTFATKEQSLAITDKILTKLGITEANIEDIQTVSNADLQNAATEALAETGAEFEVPLAIGDGYGMEWGPVIDGDYLCIL
;
A
#
# COMPACT_ATOMS: atom_id res chain seq x y z
N MET A 1 -23.44 4.77 -1.01
CA MET A 1 -22.46 5.11 -2.07
C MET A 1 -23.14 5.04 -3.44
N ARG A 2 -22.65 5.80 -4.42
CA ARG A 2 -23.13 5.79 -5.79
C ARG A 2 -21.98 5.42 -6.75
N GLY A 3 -22.00 4.20 -7.25
CA GLY A 3 -21.17 3.75 -8.34
C GLY A 3 -21.89 3.81 -9.69
N TYR A 4 -21.39 3.09 -10.67
CA TYR A 4 -22.01 2.93 -11.98
C TYR A 4 -22.10 1.45 -12.39
N ILE A 5 -22.84 1.17 -13.42
CA ILE A 5 -22.90 -0.16 -14.03
C ILE A 5 -22.15 -0.09 -15.35
N SER A 6 -21.13 -0.95 -15.51
CA SER A 6 -20.37 -1.04 -16.76
C SER A 6 -21.23 -1.59 -17.91
N ASP A 7 -20.76 -1.45 -19.14
CA ASP A 7 -21.45 -1.99 -20.33
C ASP A 7 -21.70 -3.50 -20.25
N ASN A 8 -20.90 -4.21 -19.47
CA ASN A 8 -21.00 -5.64 -19.21
C ASN A 8 -21.91 -6.01 -18.03
N GLY A 9 -22.58 -5.02 -17.42
CA GLY A 9 -23.50 -5.22 -16.32
C GLY A 9 -22.86 -5.35 -14.93
N ILE A 10 -21.55 -5.07 -14.79
CA ILE A 10 -20.85 -5.13 -13.51
C ILE A 10 -21.02 -3.82 -12.75
N TYR A 11 -21.45 -3.91 -11.50
CA TYR A 11 -21.49 -2.78 -10.57
C TYR A 11 -20.07 -2.40 -10.17
N THR A 12 -19.72 -1.14 -10.42
CA THR A 12 -18.34 -0.64 -10.28
C THR A 12 -18.34 0.57 -9.35
N TYR A 13 -17.40 0.58 -8.43
CA TYR A 13 -17.15 1.65 -7.47
C TYR A 13 -15.66 1.96 -7.44
N HIS A 14 -15.30 3.23 -7.52
CA HIS A 14 -13.93 3.71 -7.48
C HIS A 14 -13.69 4.64 -6.29
N GLY A 15 -12.47 4.64 -5.76
CA GLY A 15 -12.05 5.60 -4.76
C GLY A 15 -12.84 5.52 -3.44
N ILE A 16 -13.30 4.33 -3.05
CA ILE A 16 -13.98 4.15 -1.75
C ILE A 16 -12.96 4.34 -0.62
N PRO A 17 -13.06 5.35 0.25
CA PRO A 17 -12.15 5.50 1.37
C PRO A 17 -12.35 4.38 2.39
N TYR A 18 -11.28 3.69 2.74
CA TYR A 18 -11.30 2.69 3.82
C TYR A 18 -10.59 3.17 5.09
N ALA A 19 -9.73 4.18 4.97
CA ALA A 19 -9.05 4.83 6.07
C ALA A 19 -8.67 6.26 5.67
N LYS A 20 -8.09 7.03 6.61
CA LYS A 20 -7.64 8.41 6.44
C LYS A 20 -6.31 8.63 7.14
N ALA A 21 -5.31 9.13 6.41
CA ALA A 21 -4.01 9.52 6.93
C ALA A 21 -3.88 11.05 6.92
N GLU A 22 -4.28 11.71 8.00
CA GLU A 22 -4.19 13.18 8.13
C GLU A 22 -2.75 13.67 8.18
N GLU A 23 -1.88 12.90 8.83
CA GLU A 23 -0.45 13.18 8.93
C GLU A 23 0.36 12.12 8.17
N ARG A 24 1.54 12.52 7.65
CA ARG A 24 2.49 11.59 7.05
C ARG A 24 3.06 10.66 8.12
N PHE A 25 3.39 9.43 7.74
CA PHE A 25 4.09 8.45 8.58
C PHE A 25 3.33 7.97 9.83
N VAL A 26 2.12 8.45 10.05
CA VAL A 26 1.27 8.05 11.17
C VAL A 26 0.29 6.97 10.68
N THR A 27 -0.07 6.03 11.55
CA THR A 27 -1.10 5.02 11.26
C THR A 27 -2.41 5.70 10.87
N ALA A 28 -2.99 5.27 9.75
CA ALA A 28 -4.27 5.80 9.29
C ALA A 28 -5.41 5.46 10.25
N THR A 29 -6.36 6.37 10.38
CA THR A 29 -7.55 6.22 11.20
C THR A 29 -8.78 5.85 10.34
N GLU A 30 -9.91 5.59 10.96
CA GLU A 30 -11.18 5.40 10.25
C GLU A 30 -11.47 6.60 9.33
N PRO A 31 -12.09 6.37 8.16
CA PRO A 31 -12.44 7.46 7.26
C PRO A 31 -13.52 8.36 7.89
N ASP A 32 -13.55 9.62 7.47
CA ASP A 32 -14.59 10.54 7.91
C ASP A 32 -15.98 10.01 7.52
N SER A 33 -16.94 10.18 8.39
CA SER A 33 -18.34 9.95 8.06
C SER A 33 -18.81 11.03 7.05
N TRP A 34 -19.71 10.65 6.16
CA TRP A 34 -20.28 11.57 5.19
C TRP A 34 -21.80 11.65 5.30
N ASP A 35 -22.33 12.83 4.98
CA ASP A 35 -23.76 13.05 4.85
C ASP A 35 -24.22 12.76 3.41
N GLY A 36 -25.38 12.09 3.27
CA GLY A 36 -25.95 11.81 1.95
C GLY A 36 -25.32 10.64 1.22
N VAL A 37 -25.04 10.79 -0.08
CA VAL A 37 -24.53 9.73 -0.95
C VAL A 37 -23.11 10.07 -1.38
N LEU A 38 -22.15 9.27 -0.98
CA LEU A 38 -20.77 9.36 -1.45
C LEU A 38 -20.73 8.97 -2.94
N ASP A 39 -20.15 9.83 -3.78
CA ASP A 39 -19.89 9.53 -5.18
C ASP A 39 -18.60 8.71 -5.29
N THR A 40 -18.67 7.56 -5.93
CA THR A 40 -17.57 6.62 -6.13
C THR A 40 -17.46 6.22 -7.59
N THR A 41 -17.64 7.17 -8.50
CA THR A 41 -17.55 6.96 -9.95
C THR A 41 -16.20 7.29 -10.53
N GLU A 42 -15.36 8.03 -9.79
CA GLU A 42 -14.01 8.46 -10.19
C GLU A 42 -12.94 7.77 -9.36
N TRP A 43 -11.77 7.59 -9.95
CA TRP A 43 -10.61 7.04 -9.23
C TRP A 43 -10.21 7.92 -8.05
N GLY A 44 -9.91 7.30 -6.93
CA GLY A 44 -9.35 8.00 -5.77
C GLY A 44 -7.87 8.38 -5.96
N PRO A 45 -7.32 9.19 -5.03
CA PRO A 45 -5.90 9.53 -5.05
C PRO A 45 -5.01 8.30 -4.85
N ILE A 46 -3.78 8.37 -5.35
CA ILE A 46 -2.75 7.35 -5.17
C ILE A 46 -1.62 7.88 -4.28
N SER A 47 -0.78 7.00 -3.76
CA SER A 47 0.39 7.42 -2.99
C SER A 47 1.32 8.28 -3.84
N PRO A 48 1.90 9.38 -3.30
CA PRO A 48 2.91 10.13 -4.01
C PRO A 48 4.07 9.21 -4.41
N GLN A 49 4.49 9.26 -5.67
CA GLN A 49 5.52 8.37 -6.20
C GLN A 49 6.29 9.05 -7.33
N GLY A 50 7.55 8.63 -7.53
CA GLY A 50 8.37 9.07 -8.65
C GLY A 50 8.04 8.33 -9.94
N ALA A 51 8.74 8.66 -11.03
CA ALA A 51 8.63 7.94 -12.29
C ALA A 51 8.96 6.45 -12.12
N ILE A 52 8.04 5.59 -12.50
CA ILE A 52 8.28 4.15 -12.61
C ILE A 52 9.19 3.90 -13.82
N LEU A 53 10.07 2.90 -13.76
CA LEU A 53 10.95 2.39 -14.81
C LEU A 53 10.46 2.77 -16.25
N GLY A 54 10.92 3.94 -16.78
CA GLY A 54 10.62 4.39 -18.13
C GLY A 54 9.26 5.07 -18.35
N GLY A 55 8.43 5.23 -17.32
CA GLY A 55 7.23 6.06 -17.34
C GLY A 55 7.55 7.48 -16.83
N SER A 56 6.94 8.51 -17.41
CA SER A 56 6.94 9.83 -16.79
C SER A 56 6.07 9.74 -15.53
N ALA A 57 6.58 10.26 -14.40
CA ALA A 57 5.68 10.70 -13.35
C ALA A 57 4.76 11.74 -14.00
N ASN A 58 3.50 11.42 -14.16
CA ASN A 58 2.55 12.46 -14.55
C ASN A 58 2.41 13.36 -13.32
N GLU A 59 2.85 14.61 -13.43
CA GLU A 59 2.62 15.63 -12.40
C GLU A 59 1.12 15.82 -12.10
N GLU A 60 0.26 15.26 -12.96
CA GLU A 60 -1.19 15.23 -12.83
C GLU A 60 -1.72 14.02 -12.03
N ASP A 61 -0.90 12.99 -11.77
CA ASP A 61 -1.29 11.90 -10.87
C ASP A 61 -1.28 12.44 -9.44
N ASN A 62 -2.46 12.85 -8.99
CA ASN A 62 -2.80 13.39 -7.67
C ASN A 62 -2.27 12.53 -6.51
N GLY A 63 -0.95 12.47 -6.37
CA GLY A 63 -0.32 11.78 -5.25
C GLY A 63 -0.66 12.50 -3.95
N ASP A 64 -1.46 11.86 -3.12
CA ASP A 64 -1.86 12.36 -1.83
C ASP A 64 -1.46 11.37 -0.74
N ASN A 65 -1.01 11.87 0.41
CA ASN A 65 -0.79 11.05 1.59
C ASN A 65 -2.09 10.34 2.02
N ASN A 66 -3.24 10.95 1.77
CA ASN A 66 -4.57 10.39 2.04
C ASN A 66 -5.06 9.51 0.87
N CYS A 67 -4.25 8.54 0.48
CA CYS A 67 -4.49 7.62 -0.63
C CYS A 67 -5.16 6.30 -0.22
N GLN A 68 -5.65 6.19 1.02
CA GLN A 68 -6.27 5.00 1.58
C GLN A 68 -7.67 4.79 1.01
N ASN A 69 -7.72 4.33 -0.24
CA ASN A 69 -8.97 4.01 -0.94
C ASN A 69 -8.88 2.69 -1.69
N LEU A 70 -10.03 2.16 -2.05
CA LEU A 70 -10.14 0.93 -2.82
C LEU A 70 -11.15 1.06 -3.96
N ASN A 71 -11.01 0.19 -4.94
CA ASN A 71 -11.92 0.05 -6.08
C ASN A 71 -12.61 -1.31 -5.99
N LEU A 72 -13.90 -1.39 -6.33
CA LEU A 72 -14.71 -2.60 -6.17
C LEU A 72 -15.55 -2.88 -7.42
N TRP A 73 -15.56 -4.14 -7.84
CA TRP A 73 -16.36 -4.67 -8.94
C TRP A 73 -17.16 -5.88 -8.45
N THR A 74 -18.47 -5.86 -8.68
CA THR A 74 -19.34 -6.98 -8.30
C THR A 74 -20.41 -7.27 -9.35
N PRO A 75 -20.74 -8.55 -9.61
CA PRO A 75 -21.80 -8.93 -10.54
C PRO A 75 -23.20 -8.53 -10.09
N ALA A 76 -23.46 -8.48 -8.77
CA ALA A 76 -24.76 -8.13 -8.24
C ALA A 76 -24.69 -7.62 -6.80
N LEU A 77 -25.65 -6.77 -6.44
CA LEU A 77 -25.87 -6.28 -5.07
C LEU A 77 -26.97 -7.11 -4.41
N ASP A 78 -26.65 -8.34 -4.04
CA ASP A 78 -27.56 -9.34 -3.47
C ASP A 78 -26.89 -10.09 -2.30
N ASP A 79 -27.56 -11.07 -1.75
CA ASP A 79 -27.05 -11.94 -0.67
C ASP A 79 -26.27 -13.16 -1.20
N GLY A 80 -25.60 -13.03 -2.35
CA GLY A 80 -24.97 -14.13 -3.09
C GLY A 80 -23.79 -14.80 -2.42
N LYS A 81 -23.19 -14.17 -1.39
CA LYS A 81 -22.00 -14.68 -0.67
C LYS A 81 -20.88 -15.11 -1.63
N ARG A 82 -20.56 -14.21 -2.59
CA ARG A 82 -19.51 -14.47 -3.56
C ARG A 82 -18.14 -14.48 -2.92
N PRO A 83 -17.22 -15.34 -3.41
CA PRO A 83 -15.82 -15.21 -3.02
C PRO A 83 -15.30 -13.80 -3.28
N VAL A 84 -14.46 -13.28 -2.41
CA VAL A 84 -13.88 -11.95 -2.50
C VAL A 84 -12.42 -12.08 -2.90
N MET A 85 -12.02 -11.39 -3.96
CA MET A 85 -10.66 -11.37 -4.49
C MET A 85 -10.06 -9.99 -4.29
N VAL A 86 -9.08 -9.86 -3.38
CA VAL A 86 -8.43 -8.60 -3.02
C VAL A 86 -7.08 -8.50 -3.72
N TRP A 87 -6.98 -7.59 -4.68
CA TRP A 87 -5.76 -7.33 -5.45
C TRP A 87 -4.84 -6.35 -4.76
N LEU A 88 -3.58 -6.77 -4.58
CA LEU A 88 -2.46 -5.92 -4.19
C LEU A 88 -1.54 -5.74 -5.41
N HIS A 89 -1.39 -4.48 -5.83
CA HIS A 89 -0.62 -4.14 -7.03
C HIS A 89 0.89 -4.36 -6.85
N GLY A 90 1.59 -4.59 -7.97
CA GLY A 90 3.06 -4.67 -8.03
C GLY A 90 3.74 -3.30 -8.01
N GLY A 91 5.00 -3.26 -8.42
CA GLY A 91 5.86 -2.07 -8.35
C GLY A 91 6.68 -2.00 -7.06
N GLY A 92 7.04 -3.18 -6.51
CA GLY A 92 7.71 -3.26 -5.21
C GLY A 92 6.81 -2.71 -4.10
N PHE A 93 7.43 -2.01 -3.18
CA PHE A 93 6.78 -1.17 -2.19
C PHE A 93 6.96 0.32 -2.51
N SER A 94 7.45 0.63 -3.72
CA SER A 94 7.88 1.97 -4.12
C SER A 94 6.89 2.68 -5.01
N SER A 95 6.11 1.95 -5.83
CA SER A 95 5.28 2.52 -6.89
C SER A 95 4.08 1.64 -7.25
N GLY A 96 3.21 2.14 -8.13
CA GLY A 96 2.02 1.45 -8.60
C GLY A 96 0.74 1.96 -7.96
N SER A 97 -0.36 1.40 -8.41
CA SER A 97 -1.70 1.67 -7.86
C SER A 97 -2.70 0.61 -8.28
N ALA A 98 -3.86 0.62 -7.67
CA ALA A 98 -5.01 -0.16 -8.09
C ALA A 98 -5.93 0.61 -9.08
N ASN A 99 -5.47 1.76 -9.59
CA ASN A 99 -6.19 2.57 -10.57
C ASN A 99 -5.76 2.20 -11.99
N GLY A 100 -6.73 2.17 -12.90
CA GLY A 100 -6.48 2.03 -14.34
C GLY A 100 -6.72 0.64 -14.92
N GLY A 101 -6.63 0.54 -16.25
CA GLY A 101 -7.11 -0.60 -17.04
C GLY A 101 -6.40 -1.93 -16.79
N ASN A 102 -5.14 -1.93 -16.34
CA ASN A 102 -4.41 -3.16 -16.04
C ASN A 102 -4.83 -3.81 -14.70
N THR A 103 -5.54 -3.07 -13.87
CA THR A 103 -6.04 -3.51 -12.56
C THR A 103 -7.56 -3.59 -12.50
N ASP A 104 -8.24 -3.40 -13.65
CA ASP A 104 -9.68 -3.46 -13.77
C ASP A 104 -10.22 -4.86 -13.48
N GLY A 105 -11.04 -4.98 -12.44
CA GLY A 105 -11.62 -6.23 -11.97
C GLY A 105 -12.84 -6.73 -12.74
N THR A 106 -13.35 -5.95 -13.72
CA THR A 106 -14.60 -6.23 -14.44
C THR A 106 -14.63 -7.64 -15.04
N ASN A 107 -13.56 -8.02 -15.75
CA ASN A 107 -13.51 -9.33 -16.42
C ASN A 107 -13.47 -10.50 -15.44
N LEU A 108 -12.76 -10.34 -14.33
CA LEU A 108 -12.67 -11.38 -13.29
C LEU A 108 -14.02 -11.53 -12.59
N ALA A 109 -14.65 -10.42 -12.20
CA ALA A 109 -15.95 -10.41 -11.58
C ALA A 109 -17.03 -11.04 -12.50
N LEU A 110 -17.03 -10.65 -13.79
CA LEU A 110 -18.00 -11.14 -14.77
C LEU A 110 -17.88 -12.65 -15.02
N ASN A 111 -16.65 -13.15 -15.21
CA ASN A 111 -16.44 -14.52 -15.69
C ASN A 111 -16.37 -15.56 -14.56
N GLN A 112 -16.12 -15.14 -13.33
CA GLN A 112 -15.95 -16.04 -12.19
C GLN A 112 -16.98 -15.87 -11.08
N ASP A 113 -17.96 -14.96 -11.25
CA ASP A 113 -18.97 -14.64 -10.24
C ASP A 113 -18.35 -14.35 -8.85
N VAL A 114 -17.40 -13.44 -8.82
CA VAL A 114 -16.65 -13.03 -7.62
C VAL A 114 -16.74 -11.52 -7.40
N VAL A 115 -16.58 -11.06 -6.17
CA VAL A 115 -16.31 -9.65 -5.88
C VAL A 115 -14.82 -9.42 -6.02
N VAL A 116 -14.41 -8.42 -6.80
CA VAL A 116 -13.01 -8.03 -6.96
C VAL A 116 -12.77 -6.68 -6.32
N ILE A 117 -11.69 -6.56 -5.58
CA ILE A 117 -11.31 -5.32 -4.90
C ILE A 117 -9.84 -5.04 -5.19
N GLY A 118 -9.52 -3.82 -5.63
CA GLY A 118 -8.15 -3.34 -5.76
C GLY A 118 -7.84 -2.28 -4.71
N VAL A 119 -6.72 -2.41 -3.99
CA VAL A 119 -6.38 -1.58 -2.84
C VAL A 119 -5.25 -0.62 -3.18
N ASN A 120 -5.47 0.69 -2.93
CA ASN A 120 -4.43 1.72 -2.88
C ASN A 120 -3.97 1.90 -1.42
N HIS A 121 -2.67 2.12 -1.22
CA HIS A 121 -2.06 2.29 0.09
C HIS A 121 -0.78 3.13 -0.04
N ARG A 122 -0.23 3.61 1.05
CA ARG A 122 1.04 4.35 1.04
C ARG A 122 2.20 3.49 0.58
N LEU A 123 3.12 4.12 -0.14
CA LEU A 123 4.29 3.53 -0.77
C LEU A 123 5.55 4.32 -0.42
N ASN A 124 6.70 3.76 -0.77
CA ASN A 124 8.02 4.40 -0.67
C ASN A 124 8.27 5.08 0.68
N VAL A 125 8.88 6.25 0.70
CA VAL A 125 9.17 7.00 1.93
C VAL A 125 7.90 7.26 2.76
N TYR A 126 6.73 7.42 2.14
CA TYR A 126 5.47 7.69 2.85
C TYR A 126 4.90 6.46 3.56
N GLY A 127 5.23 5.27 3.10
CA GLY A 127 4.76 4.01 3.66
C GLY A 127 5.76 3.30 4.58
N TYR A 128 7.07 3.69 4.52
CA TYR A 128 8.12 2.88 5.13
C TYR A 128 9.27 3.68 5.75
N LEU A 129 9.12 4.99 5.99
CA LEU A 129 10.11 5.77 6.74
C LEU A 129 10.01 5.47 8.23
N ASP A 130 11.12 5.00 8.82
CA ASP A 130 11.18 4.60 10.22
C ASP A 130 11.39 5.80 11.16
N LEU A 131 10.32 6.33 11.69
CA LEU A 131 10.32 7.38 12.70
C LEU A 131 9.95 6.87 14.09
N THR A 132 10.03 5.57 14.34
CA THR A 132 9.59 4.95 15.60
C THR A 132 10.31 5.47 16.84
N GLU A 133 11.54 5.98 16.69
CA GLU A 133 12.30 6.59 17.79
C GLU A 133 11.91 8.05 18.10
N TYR A 134 11.04 8.67 17.26
CA TYR A 134 10.71 10.10 17.35
C TYR A 134 9.33 10.39 17.98
N GLY A 135 8.71 9.41 18.61
CA GLY A 135 7.50 9.58 19.38
C GLY A 135 6.42 8.54 19.11
N GLU A 136 5.53 8.37 20.07
CA GLU A 136 4.47 7.35 20.09
C GLU A 136 3.57 7.39 18.86
N LYS A 137 3.29 8.58 18.29
CA LYS A 137 2.46 8.69 17.08
C LYS A 137 3.07 8.00 15.85
N TYR A 138 4.38 7.78 15.86
CA TYR A 138 5.13 7.13 14.77
C TYR A 138 5.39 5.63 15.02
N GLU A 139 4.72 5.02 15.98
CA GLU A 139 4.94 3.63 16.43
C GLU A 139 5.04 2.60 15.30
N HIS A 140 4.27 2.76 14.22
CA HIS A 140 4.28 1.87 13.04
C HIS A 140 4.68 2.59 11.75
N SER A 141 5.43 3.67 11.82
CA SER A 141 5.83 4.46 10.64
C SER A 141 6.67 3.65 9.66
N ASP A 142 7.49 2.75 10.15
CA ASP A 142 8.33 1.82 9.38
C ASP A 142 7.54 0.78 8.57
N ASN A 143 6.25 0.60 8.89
CA ASN A 143 5.33 -0.31 8.23
C ASN A 143 3.97 0.33 7.89
N ALA A 144 3.89 1.68 7.83
CA ALA A 144 2.65 2.40 7.61
C ALA A 144 1.90 1.97 6.33
N GLY A 145 2.60 1.57 5.27
CA GLY A 145 2.00 1.01 4.07
C GLY A 145 1.34 -0.35 4.29
N LEU A 146 1.87 -1.18 5.20
CA LEU A 146 1.21 -2.43 5.60
C LEU A 146 0.03 -2.18 6.53
N THR A 147 0.12 -1.18 7.44
CA THR A 147 -1.02 -0.81 8.30
C THR A 147 -2.21 -0.39 7.46
N ASP A 148 -1.98 0.36 6.36
CA ASP A 148 -3.03 0.72 5.41
C ASP A 148 -3.70 -0.52 4.79
N ILE A 149 -2.91 -1.50 4.34
CA ILE A 149 -3.47 -2.73 3.75
C ILE A 149 -4.29 -3.51 4.78
N VAL A 150 -3.82 -3.61 6.03
CA VAL A 150 -4.57 -4.27 7.10
C VAL A 150 -5.89 -3.55 7.36
N ALA A 151 -5.89 -2.21 7.43
CA ALA A 151 -7.10 -1.41 7.58
C ALA A 151 -8.10 -1.63 6.41
N SER A 152 -7.57 -1.81 5.18
CA SER A 152 -8.44 -2.15 4.04
C SER A 152 -9.14 -3.51 4.20
N LEU A 153 -8.45 -4.49 4.79
CA LEU A 153 -9.04 -5.81 5.06
C LEU A 153 -10.11 -5.75 6.15
N ASP A 154 -9.93 -4.90 7.17
CA ASP A 154 -10.97 -4.64 8.18
C ASP A 154 -12.21 -4.04 7.52
N TRP A 155 -12.03 -2.99 6.71
CA TRP A 155 -13.14 -2.39 5.98
C TRP A 155 -13.85 -3.41 5.08
N ILE A 156 -13.11 -4.26 4.37
CA ILE A 156 -13.67 -5.31 3.50
C ILE A 156 -14.51 -6.29 4.30
N LYS A 157 -14.00 -6.79 5.42
CA LYS A 157 -14.76 -7.72 6.28
C LYS A 157 -16.07 -7.13 6.78
N GLU A 158 -16.08 -5.86 7.12
CA GLU A 158 -17.26 -5.18 7.65
C GLU A 158 -18.30 -4.86 6.57
N ASN A 159 -17.87 -4.56 5.34
CA ASN A 159 -18.72 -3.93 4.33
C ASN A 159 -19.03 -4.80 3.12
N VAL A 160 -18.20 -5.81 2.79
CA VAL A 160 -18.30 -6.53 1.51
C VAL A 160 -19.61 -7.29 1.31
N ALA A 161 -20.30 -7.67 2.41
CA ALA A 161 -21.62 -8.30 2.34
C ALA A 161 -22.66 -7.41 1.66
N ALA A 162 -22.57 -6.08 1.81
CA ALA A 162 -23.45 -5.12 1.12
C ALA A 162 -23.24 -5.09 -0.41
N PHE A 163 -22.13 -5.65 -0.87
CA PHE A 163 -21.78 -5.78 -2.29
C PHE A 163 -21.91 -7.23 -2.81
N GLY A 164 -22.62 -8.10 -2.05
CA GLY A 164 -22.85 -9.49 -2.42
C GLY A 164 -21.67 -10.44 -2.16
N GLY A 165 -20.63 -9.99 -1.45
CA GLY A 165 -19.46 -10.78 -1.10
C GLY A 165 -19.60 -11.53 0.23
N ASP A 166 -18.74 -12.54 0.42
CA ASP A 166 -18.65 -13.32 1.65
C ASP A 166 -17.44 -12.87 2.48
N PRO A 167 -17.61 -12.22 3.64
CA PRO A 167 -16.52 -11.80 4.49
C PRO A 167 -15.70 -12.97 5.09
N GLU A 168 -16.22 -14.19 5.03
CA GLU A 168 -15.51 -15.39 5.47
C GLU A 168 -14.83 -16.16 4.29
N ASN A 169 -14.82 -15.58 3.10
CA ASN A 169 -14.20 -16.18 1.91
C ASN A 169 -13.37 -15.16 1.11
N ILE A 170 -12.40 -14.54 1.78
CA ILE A 170 -11.50 -13.53 1.23
C ILE A 170 -10.19 -14.18 0.77
N THR A 171 -9.81 -13.95 -0.47
CA THR A 171 -8.51 -14.32 -1.04
C THR A 171 -7.73 -13.05 -1.37
N VAL A 172 -6.56 -12.87 -0.76
CA VAL A 172 -5.64 -11.80 -1.11
C VAL A 172 -4.69 -12.30 -2.19
N PHE A 173 -4.50 -11.54 -3.28
CA PHE A 173 -3.60 -11.94 -4.35
C PHE A 173 -2.83 -10.75 -4.90
N GLY A 174 -1.62 -11.00 -5.43
CA GLY A 174 -0.79 -9.96 -5.97
C GLY A 174 0.37 -10.48 -6.79
N GLN A 175 0.90 -9.62 -7.66
CA GLN A 175 2.01 -9.94 -8.55
C GLN A 175 3.22 -9.07 -8.25
N SER A 176 4.45 -9.63 -8.33
CA SER A 176 5.70 -8.91 -8.00
C SER A 176 5.66 -8.38 -6.56
N GLY A 177 5.88 -7.09 -6.33
CA GLY A 177 5.71 -6.47 -5.02
C GLY A 177 4.34 -6.72 -4.37
N GLY A 178 3.28 -6.92 -5.17
CA GLY A 178 1.97 -7.33 -4.66
C GLY A 178 1.99 -8.72 -4.03
N GLY A 179 2.73 -9.66 -4.62
CA GLY A 179 2.96 -10.98 -4.02
C GLY A 179 3.76 -10.91 -2.72
N ALA A 180 4.75 -10.01 -2.65
CA ALA A 180 5.48 -9.76 -1.41
C ALA A 180 4.60 -9.16 -0.32
N LYS A 181 3.67 -8.26 -0.66
CA LYS A 181 2.66 -7.73 0.27
C LYS A 181 1.77 -8.86 0.82
N VAL A 182 1.36 -9.83 -0.03
CA VAL A 182 0.62 -11.02 0.45
C VAL A 182 1.45 -11.81 1.48
N LEU A 183 2.74 -12.03 1.23
CA LEU A 183 3.62 -12.71 2.18
C LEU A 183 3.77 -11.93 3.48
N SER A 184 3.95 -10.60 3.41
CA SER A 184 4.01 -9.75 4.60
C SER A 184 2.75 -9.87 5.45
N LEU A 185 1.57 -9.88 4.83
CA LEU A 185 0.30 -10.09 5.55
C LEU A 185 0.20 -11.48 6.21
N MET A 186 0.76 -12.52 5.57
CA MET A 186 0.74 -13.88 6.13
C MET A 186 1.62 -14.02 7.37
N THR A 187 2.57 -13.12 7.58
CA THR A 187 3.49 -13.12 8.72
C THR A 187 3.19 -12.04 9.75
N SER A 188 2.24 -11.16 9.44
CA SER A 188 1.80 -10.11 10.36
C SER A 188 0.70 -10.62 11.29
N PRO A 189 0.87 -10.51 12.62
CA PRO A 189 -0.19 -10.86 13.57
C PRO A 189 -1.41 -9.94 13.42
N TYR A 190 -1.23 -8.72 12.92
CA TYR A 190 -2.32 -7.76 12.71
C TYR A 190 -3.23 -8.15 11.54
N ALA A 191 -2.80 -9.06 10.65
CA ALA A 191 -3.62 -9.57 9.55
C ALA A 191 -4.31 -10.91 9.87
N GLU A 192 -4.09 -11.47 11.07
CA GLU A 192 -4.67 -12.74 11.48
C GLU A 192 -6.20 -12.71 11.43
N GLY A 193 -6.79 -13.73 10.77
CA GLY A 193 -8.24 -13.87 10.64
C GLY A 193 -8.92 -12.88 9.68
N LYS A 194 -8.16 -11.98 9.01
CA LYS A 194 -8.74 -10.99 8.09
C LYS A 194 -8.91 -11.52 6.66
N PHE A 195 -8.22 -12.59 6.29
CA PHE A 195 -8.39 -13.30 5.02
C PHE A 195 -8.14 -14.81 5.20
N GLN A 196 -8.58 -15.63 4.27
CA GLN A 196 -8.51 -17.09 4.36
C GLN A 196 -7.53 -17.72 3.38
N LYS A 197 -7.17 -17.00 2.30
CA LYS A 197 -6.32 -17.54 1.23
C LYS A 197 -5.39 -16.45 0.68
N GLY A 198 -4.19 -16.86 0.28
CA GLY A 198 -3.22 -16.00 -0.38
C GLY A 198 -2.75 -16.60 -1.71
N ILE A 199 -2.60 -15.78 -2.75
CA ILE A 199 -1.99 -16.17 -4.04
C ILE A 199 -0.82 -15.22 -4.30
N VAL A 200 0.38 -15.77 -4.35
CA VAL A 200 1.62 -15.05 -4.61
C VAL A 200 2.08 -15.32 -6.04
N GLN A 201 2.14 -14.27 -6.86
CA GLN A 201 2.58 -14.36 -8.24
C GLN A 201 3.91 -13.63 -8.40
N SER A 202 5.02 -14.35 -8.62
CA SER A 202 6.36 -13.76 -8.83
C SER A 202 6.77 -12.74 -7.77
N GLY A 203 6.44 -12.97 -6.51
CA GLY A 203 6.70 -12.06 -5.38
C GLY A 203 7.28 -12.77 -4.16
N ALA A 204 7.57 -14.05 -4.28
CA ALA A 204 8.20 -14.82 -3.21
C ALA A 204 9.71 -14.66 -3.35
N THR A 205 10.27 -13.50 -2.94
CA THR A 205 11.58 -13.46 -2.46
C THR A 205 12.78 -12.86 -3.06
N GLU A 206 13.85 -13.15 -2.41
CA GLU A 206 15.29 -12.90 -2.56
C GLU A 206 15.82 -12.77 -4.00
N THR A 207 15.17 -13.36 -4.99
CA THR A 207 15.63 -13.37 -6.38
C THR A 207 15.06 -12.24 -7.25
N LEU A 208 14.09 -11.46 -6.76
CA LEU A 208 13.45 -10.38 -7.52
C LEU A 208 13.46 -9.03 -6.79
N GLY A 209 14.37 -8.82 -5.84
CA GLY A 209 14.60 -7.52 -5.23
C GLY A 209 13.54 -7.05 -4.26
N VAL A 210 12.74 -7.94 -3.74
CA VAL A 210 11.89 -7.61 -2.59
C VAL A 210 12.65 -7.99 -1.33
N THR A 211 13.54 -7.12 -0.90
CA THR A 211 14.24 -7.26 0.37
C THR A 211 13.47 -6.53 1.46
N PHE A 212 13.14 -7.24 2.52
CA PHE A 212 12.70 -6.61 3.76
C PHE A 212 13.88 -5.94 4.44
N ALA A 213 13.72 -4.71 4.91
CA ALA A 213 14.77 -4.02 5.64
C ALA A 213 14.88 -4.57 7.06
N THR A 214 16.11 -4.68 7.56
CA THR A 214 16.32 -4.84 9.00
C THR A 214 16.07 -3.51 9.72
N LYS A 215 15.79 -3.55 11.01
CA LYS A 215 15.62 -2.32 11.81
C LYS A 215 16.86 -1.42 11.74
N GLU A 216 18.06 -1.99 11.78
CA GLU A 216 19.32 -1.25 11.65
C GLU A 216 19.42 -0.52 10.30
N GLN A 217 19.09 -1.19 9.20
CA GLN A 217 19.08 -0.59 7.88
C GLN A 217 18.03 0.53 7.76
N SER A 218 16.86 0.31 8.32
CA SER A 218 15.75 1.28 8.30
C SER A 218 16.12 2.55 9.05
N LEU A 219 16.67 2.44 10.26
CA LEU A 219 17.15 3.58 11.04
C LEU A 219 18.29 4.32 10.33
N ALA A 220 19.23 3.59 9.69
CA ALA A 220 20.32 4.21 8.92
C ALA A 220 19.79 5.02 7.71
N ILE A 221 18.73 4.54 7.03
CA ILE A 221 18.04 5.30 5.97
C ILE A 221 17.44 6.58 6.56
N THR A 222 16.74 6.46 7.69
CA THR A 222 16.10 7.60 8.36
C THR A 222 17.10 8.67 8.75
N ASP A 223 18.20 8.31 9.40
CA ASP A 223 19.26 9.25 9.80
C ASP A 223 19.82 10.03 8.60
N LYS A 224 20.03 9.36 7.48
CA LYS A 224 20.52 10.02 6.25
C LYS A 224 19.47 10.98 5.67
N ILE A 225 18.20 10.58 5.62
CA ILE A 225 17.10 11.43 5.14
C ILE A 225 17.00 12.69 6.01
N LEU A 226 16.93 12.53 7.32
CA LEU A 226 16.81 13.65 8.26
C LEU A 226 18.02 14.59 8.17
N THR A 227 19.23 14.03 8.07
CA THR A 227 20.46 14.82 7.89
C THR A 227 20.43 15.64 6.61
N LYS A 228 20.03 15.05 5.48
CA LYS A 228 19.92 15.75 4.18
C LYS A 228 18.88 16.86 4.20
N LEU A 229 17.82 16.69 4.96
CA LEU A 229 16.74 17.68 5.10
C LEU A 229 17.01 18.71 6.22
N GLY A 230 18.09 18.57 7.00
CA GLY A 230 18.40 19.43 8.12
C GLY A 230 17.43 19.29 9.29
N ILE A 231 16.78 18.11 9.39
CA ILE A 231 15.84 17.79 10.45
C ILE A 231 16.58 17.06 11.58
N THR A 232 16.21 17.38 12.80
CA THR A 232 16.75 16.80 14.04
C THR A 232 15.58 16.40 14.93
N GLU A 233 15.87 15.69 16.02
CA GLU A 233 14.84 15.36 17.03
C GLU A 233 14.07 16.62 17.52
N ALA A 234 14.77 17.76 17.66
CA ALA A 234 14.16 19.00 18.17
C ALA A 234 13.15 19.64 17.22
N ASN A 235 13.21 19.34 15.92
CA ASN A 235 12.31 19.85 14.90
C ASN A 235 11.73 18.75 14.00
N ILE A 236 11.53 17.55 14.54
CA ILE A 236 11.06 16.40 13.76
C ILE A 236 9.72 16.65 13.05
N GLU A 237 8.87 17.49 13.61
CA GLU A 237 7.58 17.85 13.00
C GLU A 237 7.72 18.58 11.66
N ASP A 238 8.88 19.13 11.34
CA ASP A 238 9.13 19.76 10.05
C ASP A 238 9.03 18.75 8.90
N ILE A 239 9.22 17.44 9.17
CA ILE A 239 9.08 16.34 8.20
C ILE A 239 7.68 16.31 7.57
N GLN A 240 6.65 16.75 8.29
CA GLN A 240 5.27 16.79 7.83
C GLN A 240 5.07 17.78 6.66
N THR A 241 5.91 18.81 6.59
CA THR A 241 5.77 19.92 5.63
C THR A 241 6.84 19.96 4.55
N VAL A 242 7.80 19.03 4.58
CA VAL A 242 8.81 18.87 3.50
C VAL A 242 8.11 18.64 2.17
N SER A 243 8.59 19.30 1.10
CA SER A 243 8.03 19.08 -0.23
C SER A 243 8.18 17.62 -0.66
N ASN A 244 7.24 17.11 -1.47
CA ASN A 244 7.34 15.74 -1.99
C ASN A 244 8.65 15.53 -2.77
N ALA A 245 9.08 16.52 -3.53
CA ALA A 245 10.31 16.44 -4.33
C ALA A 245 11.55 16.35 -3.43
N ASP A 246 11.67 17.19 -2.40
CA ASP A 246 12.84 17.17 -1.50
C ASP A 246 12.89 15.88 -0.69
N LEU A 247 11.74 15.42 -0.21
CA LEU A 247 11.64 14.17 0.55
C LEU A 247 12.03 12.96 -0.30
N GLN A 248 11.51 12.87 -1.52
CA GLN A 248 11.84 11.76 -2.43
C GLN A 248 13.29 11.78 -2.92
N ASN A 249 13.87 12.97 -3.13
CA ASN A 249 15.28 13.10 -3.48
C ASN A 249 16.18 12.64 -2.33
N ALA A 250 15.93 13.13 -1.12
CA ALA A 250 16.67 12.71 0.08
C ALA A 250 16.55 11.18 0.30
N ALA A 251 15.37 10.64 0.10
CA ALA A 251 15.08 9.22 0.24
C ALA A 251 15.84 8.37 -0.79
N THR A 252 15.86 8.79 -2.06
CA THR A 252 16.57 8.07 -3.14
C THR A 252 18.07 8.00 -2.86
N GLU A 253 18.68 9.12 -2.45
CA GLU A 253 20.09 9.16 -2.09
C GLU A 253 20.40 8.30 -0.86
N ALA A 254 19.55 8.37 0.20
CA ALA A 254 19.71 7.60 1.41
C ALA A 254 19.65 6.08 1.17
N LEU A 255 18.73 5.62 0.33
CA LEU A 255 18.64 4.21 -0.07
C LEU A 255 19.91 3.72 -0.78
N ALA A 256 20.44 4.52 -1.71
CA ALA A 256 21.67 4.18 -2.43
C ALA A 256 22.89 4.13 -1.48
N GLU A 257 23.03 5.13 -0.60
CA GLU A 257 24.11 5.20 0.37
C GLU A 257 24.05 4.06 1.39
N THR A 258 22.85 3.76 1.92
CA THR A 258 22.67 2.67 2.88
C THR A 258 22.88 1.31 2.22
N GLY A 259 22.40 1.12 1.00
CA GLY A 259 22.64 -0.10 0.25
C GLY A 259 24.13 -0.36 0.00
N ALA A 260 24.90 0.69 -0.27
CA ALA A 260 26.35 0.58 -0.41
C ALA A 260 27.06 0.32 0.93
N GLU A 261 26.61 0.94 2.02
CA GLU A 261 27.17 0.76 3.37
C GLU A 261 26.98 -0.65 3.90
N PHE A 262 25.78 -1.21 3.71
CA PHE A 262 25.43 -2.58 4.16
C PHE A 262 25.73 -3.65 3.10
N GLU A 263 26.35 -3.28 1.96
CA GLU A 263 26.68 -4.19 0.86
C GLU A 263 25.46 -4.99 0.38
N VAL A 264 24.27 -4.35 0.33
CA VAL A 264 23.03 -4.98 -0.15
C VAL A 264 23.08 -5.10 -1.67
N PRO A 265 23.13 -6.31 -2.24
CA PRO A 265 23.22 -6.47 -3.69
C PRO A 265 21.95 -5.93 -4.38
N LEU A 266 22.12 -5.23 -5.50
CA LEU A 266 20.99 -4.89 -6.34
C LEU A 266 20.30 -6.15 -6.88
N ALA A 267 18.98 -6.13 -6.91
CA ALA A 267 18.19 -7.22 -7.48
C ALA A 267 18.46 -7.44 -8.97
N ILE A 268 18.74 -6.38 -9.69
CA ILE A 268 19.03 -6.39 -11.12
C ILE A 268 20.26 -5.50 -11.36
N GLY A 269 21.29 -6.06 -11.99
CA GLY A 269 22.52 -5.36 -12.31
C GLY A 269 23.66 -5.65 -11.32
N ASP A 270 24.78 -4.98 -11.54
CA ASP A 270 25.97 -5.07 -10.67
C ASP A 270 25.99 -3.87 -9.70
N GLY A 271 26.33 -4.12 -8.44
CA GLY A 271 26.47 -3.08 -7.42
C GLY A 271 25.59 -3.31 -6.19
N TYR A 272 25.53 -2.27 -5.37
CA TYR A 272 24.77 -2.28 -4.11
C TYR A 272 23.71 -1.18 -4.10
N GLY A 273 22.58 -1.44 -3.47
CA GLY A 273 21.49 -0.49 -3.30
C GLY A 273 20.35 -1.10 -2.51
N MET A 274 19.46 -0.27 -2.02
CA MET A 274 18.23 -0.72 -1.34
C MET A 274 17.02 -0.15 -2.07
N GLU A 275 15.91 -0.86 -1.95
CA GLU A 275 14.58 -0.40 -2.33
C GLU A 275 13.71 -0.30 -1.08
N TRP A 276 12.64 0.46 -1.18
CA TRP A 276 11.66 0.51 -0.11
C TRP A 276 11.00 -0.83 0.11
N GLY A 277 10.81 -1.19 1.35
CA GLY A 277 10.10 -2.39 1.77
C GLY A 277 9.75 -2.36 3.25
N PRO A 278 8.92 -3.29 3.69
CA PRO A 278 8.58 -3.43 5.09
C PRO A 278 9.81 -3.70 5.95
N VAL A 279 9.76 -3.22 7.17
CA VAL A 279 10.81 -3.44 8.17
C VAL A 279 10.47 -4.63 9.03
N ILE A 280 11.43 -5.53 9.21
CA ILE A 280 11.31 -6.62 10.19
C ILE A 280 11.54 -6.01 11.57
N ASP A 281 10.44 -5.62 12.20
CA ASP A 281 10.41 -4.95 13.52
C ASP A 281 10.13 -5.91 14.68
N GLY A 282 9.68 -7.12 14.38
CA GLY A 282 9.31 -8.15 15.36
C GLY A 282 7.92 -7.93 16.00
N ASP A 283 7.21 -6.90 15.57
CA ASP A 283 5.86 -6.56 16.01
C ASP A 283 4.88 -6.62 14.81
N TYR A 284 4.93 -5.63 13.93
CA TYR A 284 4.03 -5.59 12.77
C TYR A 284 4.42 -6.61 11.71
N LEU A 285 5.72 -6.84 11.52
CA LEU A 285 6.27 -7.86 10.65
C LEU A 285 7.21 -8.78 11.42
N CYS A 286 6.77 -10.01 11.64
CA CYS A 286 7.57 -11.06 12.27
C CYS A 286 8.43 -11.79 11.23
N ILE A 287 9.60 -12.30 11.67
CA ILE A 287 10.47 -13.13 10.82
C ILE A 287 9.71 -14.41 10.43
N LEU A 288 9.81 -14.77 9.15
CA LEU A 288 9.37 -16.06 8.62
C LEU A 288 10.23 -17.22 9.12
#